data_a588d9c8dac54d602dd25a68edd66aa6
#
_entry.id   a588d9c8dac54d602dd25a68edd66aa6
#
_cell.length_a   1.000
_cell.length_b   1.000
_cell.length_c   1.000
_cell.angle_alpha   90.00
_cell.angle_beta   90.00
_cell.angle_gamma   90.00
#
_symmetry.space_group_name_H-M   'P 1'
#
loop_
_entity.id
_entity.type
_entity.pdbx_description
1 polymer ?
#
loop_
_entity_poly.entity_id
_entity_poly.type
_entity_poly.pdbx_seq_one_letter_code
_entity_poly.pdbx_strand_id
1 'polypeptide(L)'
;VANAVRLRAISAAFVLLSAAQAAQLMADPSPGFAADPTTLLYTSLGTTVMLAVYLAFRARDLAVTAIDRQFLQIIVGMSLAALASRSAGILRGADVPTILTRDTFLFATVLAVVRVPMRGTLVLGLVGLGFGVMSAAWPQLARYLHMALVEFVVLGVLLDILLEARRFARTPAAAPTTRPPR
;
A
#
# COMPACT_ATOMS: atom_id res chain seq x y z
N VAL A 1 3.14 -4.97 -24.56
CA VAL A 1 3.20 -3.51 -24.35
C VAL A 1 2.26 -3.09 -23.22
N ALA A 2 1.00 -3.52 -23.18
CA ALA A 2 0.02 -3.15 -22.15
C ALA A 2 0.48 -3.52 -20.72
N ASN A 3 1.04 -4.71 -20.51
CA ASN A 3 1.52 -5.15 -19.19
C ASN A 3 2.70 -4.33 -18.68
N ALA A 4 3.60 -3.86 -19.55
CA ALA A 4 4.73 -3.04 -19.13
C ALA A 4 4.32 -1.62 -18.67
N VAL A 5 3.31 -1.04 -19.32
CA VAL A 5 2.75 0.26 -18.94
C VAL A 5 2.05 0.16 -17.59
N ARG A 6 1.25 -0.87 -17.39
CA ARG A 6 0.55 -1.20 -16.16
C ARG A 6 1.51 -1.38 -14.99
N LEU A 7 2.57 -2.18 -15.20
CA LEU A 7 3.61 -2.43 -14.22
C LEU A 7 4.27 -1.13 -13.75
N ARG A 8 4.64 -0.26 -14.70
CA ARG A 8 5.24 1.05 -14.41
C ARG A 8 4.29 1.95 -13.62
N ALA A 9 3.00 1.93 -13.96
CA ALA A 9 2.01 2.75 -13.29
C ALA A 9 1.77 2.33 -11.83
N ILE A 10 1.65 1.02 -11.57
CA ILE A 10 1.52 0.48 -10.21
C ILE A 10 2.78 0.77 -9.40
N SER A 11 3.97 0.52 -9.98
CA SER A 11 5.25 0.82 -9.32
C SER A 11 5.39 2.30 -8.99
N ALA A 12 5.00 3.20 -9.91
CA ALA A 12 5.04 4.65 -9.67
C ALA A 12 4.10 5.07 -8.54
N ALA A 13 2.88 4.50 -8.46
CA ALA A 13 1.94 4.79 -7.38
C ALA A 13 2.50 4.37 -6.01
N PHE A 14 3.14 3.20 -5.93
CA PHE A 14 3.77 2.74 -4.69
C PHE A 14 5.00 3.56 -4.30
N VAL A 15 5.86 3.91 -5.25
CA VAL A 15 7.02 4.79 -4.99
C VAL A 15 6.56 6.15 -4.49
N LEU A 16 5.51 6.72 -5.08
CA LEU A 16 4.95 8.00 -4.61
C LEU A 16 4.37 7.87 -3.19
N LEU A 17 3.69 6.77 -2.88
CA LEU A 17 3.15 6.51 -1.55
C LEU A 17 4.27 6.40 -0.51
N SER A 18 5.32 5.62 -0.79
CA SER A 18 6.50 5.47 0.06
C SER A 18 7.25 6.78 0.22
N ALA A 19 7.45 7.54 -0.86
CA ALA A 19 8.10 8.84 -0.81
C ALA A 19 7.32 9.86 0.02
N ALA A 20 5.97 9.87 -0.10
CA ALA A 20 5.12 10.73 0.72
C ALA A 20 5.23 10.38 2.20
N GLN A 21 5.29 9.10 2.54
CA GLN A 21 5.45 8.65 3.92
C GLN A 21 6.86 8.91 4.46
N ALA A 22 7.91 8.67 3.67
CA ALA A 22 9.28 9.02 4.05
C ALA A 22 9.44 10.53 4.28
N ALA A 23 8.82 11.36 3.44
CA ALA A 23 8.79 12.80 3.64
C ALA A 23 8.13 13.22 4.96
N GLN A 24 7.07 12.50 5.38
CA GLN A 24 6.43 12.71 6.68
C GLN A 24 7.36 12.38 7.86
N LEU A 25 8.20 11.34 7.71
CA LEU A 25 9.21 11.01 8.73
C LEU A 25 10.30 12.06 8.84
N MET A 26 10.74 12.62 7.71
CA MET A 26 11.82 13.60 7.65
C MET A 26 11.37 15.01 8.09
N ALA A 27 10.09 15.34 7.89
CA ALA A 27 9.55 16.65 8.25
C ALA A 27 9.45 16.88 9.77
N ASP A 28 9.58 15.82 10.58
CA ASP A 28 9.53 15.93 12.04
C ASP A 28 10.66 15.12 12.69
N PRO A 29 11.88 15.68 12.78
CA PRO A 29 13.05 15.01 13.36
C PRO A 29 13.05 14.99 14.90
N SER A 30 12.04 15.53 15.58
CA SER A 30 12.04 15.61 17.04
C SER A 30 12.00 14.22 17.68
N PRO A 31 12.90 13.89 18.60
CA PRO A 31 12.97 12.58 19.27
C PRO A 31 11.83 12.34 20.27
N GLY A 32 11.03 13.33 20.55
CA GLY A 32 9.82 13.21 21.37
C GLY A 32 8.61 13.49 20.49
N PHE A 33 7.77 12.53 20.31
CA PHE A 33 6.53 12.50 19.53
C PHE A 33 5.63 13.74 19.76
N ALA A 34 6.06 14.88 19.25
CA ALA A 34 5.26 16.10 19.20
C ALA A 34 4.59 16.31 17.81
N ALA A 35 4.49 15.24 17.02
CA ALA A 35 3.75 15.31 15.77
C ALA A 35 2.28 15.62 16.08
N ASP A 36 1.80 16.75 15.58
CA ASP A 36 0.40 17.13 15.70
C ASP A 36 -0.47 16.10 14.93
N PRO A 37 -1.49 15.49 15.55
CA PRO A 37 -2.42 14.60 14.87
C PRO A 37 -3.02 15.18 13.59
N THR A 38 -3.17 16.50 13.51
CA THR A 38 -3.65 17.20 12.31
C THR A 38 -2.72 17.03 11.12
N THR A 39 -1.41 16.95 11.34
CA THR A 39 -0.43 16.68 10.29
C THR A 39 -0.65 15.31 9.66
N LEU A 40 -0.96 14.28 10.46
CA LEU A 40 -1.32 12.95 9.95
C LEU A 40 -2.59 12.99 9.10
N LEU A 41 -3.56 13.81 9.47
CA LEU A 41 -4.81 13.96 8.70
C LEU A 41 -4.54 14.62 7.35
N TYR A 42 -3.83 15.75 7.34
CA TYR A 42 -3.53 16.47 6.09
C TYR A 42 -2.70 15.63 5.13
N THR A 43 -1.75 14.88 5.62
CA THR A 43 -0.95 13.99 4.79
C THR A 43 -1.78 12.82 4.24
N SER A 44 -2.70 12.24 5.02
CA SER A 44 -3.64 11.24 4.52
C SER A 44 -4.58 11.81 3.47
N LEU A 45 -5.11 13.00 3.71
CA LEU A 45 -5.99 13.66 2.76
C LEU A 45 -5.26 13.93 1.46
N GLY A 46 -4.05 14.49 1.53
CA GLY A 46 -3.20 14.73 0.37
C GLY A 46 -2.90 13.45 -0.42
N THR A 47 -2.50 12.38 0.27
CA THR A 47 -2.24 11.07 -0.36
C THR A 47 -3.50 10.50 -1.01
N THR A 48 -4.66 10.59 -0.32
CA THR A 48 -5.94 10.09 -0.85
C THR A 48 -6.37 10.88 -2.08
N VAL A 49 -6.23 12.21 -2.06
CA VAL A 49 -6.54 13.08 -3.21
C VAL A 49 -5.59 12.79 -4.38
N MET A 50 -4.29 12.69 -4.14
CA MET A 50 -3.32 12.34 -5.19
C MET A 50 -3.63 10.98 -5.81
N LEU A 51 -3.97 9.98 -4.99
CA LEU A 51 -4.37 8.66 -5.46
C LEU A 51 -5.65 8.74 -6.29
N ALA A 52 -6.67 9.48 -5.83
CA ALA A 52 -7.93 9.66 -6.56
C ALA A 52 -7.71 10.35 -7.91
N VAL A 53 -6.91 11.42 -7.94
CA VAL A 53 -6.55 12.11 -9.19
C VAL A 53 -5.81 11.17 -10.14
N TYR A 54 -4.78 10.46 -9.64
CA TYR A 54 -4.03 9.49 -10.44
C TYR A 54 -4.95 8.40 -11.03
N LEU A 55 -5.85 7.84 -10.21
CA LEU A 55 -6.81 6.84 -10.66
C LEU A 55 -7.82 7.40 -11.66
N ALA A 56 -8.28 8.63 -11.50
CA ALA A 56 -9.20 9.27 -12.44
C ALA A 56 -8.59 9.34 -13.86
N PHE A 57 -7.29 9.61 -13.97
CA PHE A 57 -6.60 9.65 -15.26
C PHE A 57 -6.18 8.28 -15.79
N ARG A 58 -5.96 7.30 -14.92
CA ARG A 58 -5.35 6.00 -15.28
C ARG A 58 -6.25 4.79 -15.04
N ALA A 59 -7.45 4.96 -14.49
CA ALA A 59 -8.32 3.83 -14.13
C ALA A 59 -8.61 2.91 -15.31
N ARG A 60 -8.81 3.47 -16.52
CA ARG A 60 -9.07 2.69 -17.74
C ARG A 60 -7.89 1.80 -18.12
N ASP A 61 -6.67 2.29 -17.94
CA ASP A 61 -5.44 1.56 -18.27
C ASP A 61 -5.09 0.51 -17.21
N LEU A 62 -5.48 0.76 -15.95
CA LEU A 62 -5.15 -0.06 -14.79
C LEU A 62 -6.17 -1.16 -14.51
N ALA A 63 -7.45 -0.92 -14.80
CA ALA A 63 -8.56 -1.83 -14.47
C ALA A 63 -8.85 -2.86 -15.58
N VAL A 64 -7.81 -3.39 -16.23
CA VAL A 64 -7.95 -4.29 -17.38
C VAL A 64 -8.49 -5.66 -16.96
N THR A 65 -8.01 -6.22 -15.86
CA THR A 65 -8.45 -7.53 -15.36
C THR A 65 -9.30 -7.41 -14.09
N ALA A 66 -10.02 -8.48 -13.73
CA ALA A 66 -10.77 -8.54 -12.47
C ALA A 66 -9.84 -8.39 -11.25
N ILE A 67 -8.65 -8.98 -11.33
CA ILE A 67 -7.60 -8.92 -10.29
C ILE A 67 -7.15 -7.47 -10.10
N ASP A 68 -6.93 -6.74 -11.19
CA ASP A 68 -6.52 -5.34 -11.12
C ASP A 68 -7.55 -4.46 -10.46
N ARG A 69 -8.81 -4.65 -10.82
CA ARG A 69 -9.93 -3.92 -10.21
C ARG A 69 -10.02 -4.19 -8.71
N GLN A 70 -9.89 -5.45 -8.31
CA GLN A 70 -9.88 -5.83 -6.89
C GLN A 70 -8.72 -5.17 -6.15
N PHE A 71 -7.52 -5.18 -6.72
CA PHE A 71 -6.35 -4.54 -6.14
C PHE A 71 -6.52 -3.03 -5.97
N LEU A 72 -7.05 -2.34 -6.99
CA LEU A 72 -7.35 -0.92 -6.92
C LEU A 72 -8.41 -0.60 -5.85
N GLN A 73 -9.47 -1.42 -5.75
CA GLN A 73 -10.48 -1.28 -4.71
C GLN A 73 -9.89 -1.41 -3.30
N ILE A 74 -8.96 -2.34 -3.11
CA ILE A 74 -8.25 -2.51 -1.83
C ILE A 74 -7.43 -1.26 -1.50
N ILE A 75 -6.62 -0.75 -2.44
CA ILE A 75 -5.80 0.44 -2.21
C ILE A 75 -6.68 1.66 -1.86
N VAL A 76 -7.72 1.89 -2.62
CA VAL A 76 -8.66 2.99 -2.36
C VAL A 76 -9.35 2.80 -1.01
N GLY A 77 -9.85 1.59 -0.75
CA GLY A 77 -10.50 1.25 0.52
C GLY A 77 -9.57 1.46 1.72
N MET A 78 -8.32 1.04 1.62
CA MET A 78 -7.32 1.26 2.68
C MET A 78 -7.03 2.74 2.90
N SER A 79 -6.89 3.52 1.84
CA SER A 79 -6.65 4.97 1.94
C SER A 79 -7.82 5.70 2.61
N LEU A 80 -9.05 5.36 2.22
CA LEU A 80 -10.26 5.91 2.83
C LEU A 80 -10.43 5.48 4.29
N ALA A 81 -10.14 4.22 4.60
CA ALA A 81 -10.21 3.69 5.95
C ALA A 81 -9.16 4.34 6.87
N ALA A 82 -7.94 4.57 6.39
CA ALA A 82 -6.92 5.32 7.11
C ALA A 82 -7.36 6.77 7.37
N LEU A 83 -7.90 7.45 6.36
CA LEU A 83 -8.44 8.81 6.51
C LEU A 83 -9.56 8.87 7.56
N ALA A 84 -10.50 7.93 7.52
CA ALA A 84 -11.60 7.83 8.48
C ALA A 84 -11.07 7.53 9.90
N SER A 85 -10.11 6.59 10.04
CA SER A 85 -9.48 6.23 11.32
C SER A 85 -8.80 7.44 11.96
N ARG A 86 -8.03 8.19 11.16
CA ARG A 86 -7.31 9.40 11.62
C ARG A 86 -8.27 10.52 12.00
N SER A 87 -9.29 10.78 11.18
CA SER A 87 -10.33 11.75 11.49
C SER A 87 -11.06 11.41 12.81
N ALA A 88 -11.46 10.15 12.99
CA ALA A 88 -12.09 9.68 14.21
C ALA A 88 -11.15 9.74 15.43
N GLY A 89 -9.86 9.48 15.24
CA GLY A 89 -8.83 9.62 16.27
C GLY A 89 -8.72 11.05 16.77
N ILE A 90 -8.61 12.01 15.85
CA ILE A 90 -8.53 13.44 16.19
C ILE A 90 -9.78 13.93 16.91
N LEU A 91 -10.97 13.58 16.42
CA LEU A 91 -12.24 13.95 17.06
C LEU A 91 -12.37 13.40 18.49
N ARG A 92 -11.66 12.32 18.82
CA ARG A 92 -11.64 11.73 20.17
C ARG A 92 -10.43 12.20 21.01
N GLY A 93 -9.62 13.12 20.51
CA GLY A 93 -8.42 13.58 21.19
C GLY A 93 -7.32 12.50 21.32
N ALA A 94 -7.30 11.51 20.43
CA ALA A 94 -6.28 10.47 20.46
C ALA A 94 -4.93 11.05 20.04
N ASP A 95 -3.86 10.59 20.70
CA ASP A 95 -2.49 10.93 20.35
C ASP A 95 -2.02 10.18 19.09
N VAL A 96 -0.94 10.65 18.50
CA VAL A 96 -0.36 10.09 17.27
C VAL A 96 -0.02 8.61 17.39
N PRO A 97 0.64 8.13 18.46
CA PRO A 97 0.90 6.70 18.63
C PRO A 97 -0.36 5.83 18.61
N THR A 98 -1.43 6.26 19.27
CA THR A 98 -2.71 5.56 19.28
C THR A 98 -3.33 5.48 17.89
N ILE A 99 -3.28 6.59 17.14
CA ILE A 99 -3.79 6.62 15.76
C ILE A 99 -2.99 5.67 14.87
N LEU A 100 -1.66 5.73 14.91
CA LEU A 100 -0.78 4.86 14.10
C LEU A 100 -0.90 3.38 14.47
N THR A 101 -1.09 3.08 15.75
CA THR A 101 -1.36 1.70 16.21
C THR A 101 -2.64 1.15 15.58
N ARG A 102 -3.72 1.94 15.58
CA ARG A 102 -4.99 1.57 14.93
C ARG A 102 -4.82 1.38 13.42
N ASP A 103 -4.12 2.30 12.76
CA ASP A 103 -3.84 2.20 11.32
C ASP A 103 -3.03 0.92 11.02
N THR A 104 -2.05 0.58 11.87
CA THR A 104 -1.26 -0.65 11.74
C THR A 104 -2.13 -1.90 11.84
N PHE A 105 -3.02 -1.98 12.83
CA PHE A 105 -3.98 -3.09 12.95
C PHE A 105 -4.93 -3.16 11.75
N LEU A 106 -5.45 -2.02 11.29
CA LEU A 106 -6.34 -1.95 10.14
C LEU A 106 -5.66 -2.50 8.88
N PHE A 107 -4.46 -2.03 8.56
CA PHE A 107 -3.70 -2.49 7.40
C PHE A 107 -3.32 -3.95 7.50
N ALA A 108 -2.85 -4.39 8.66
CA ALA A 108 -2.50 -5.78 8.92
C ALA A 108 -3.71 -6.72 8.75
N THR A 109 -4.88 -6.32 9.27
CA THR A 109 -6.12 -7.09 9.15
C THR A 109 -6.55 -7.19 7.69
N VAL A 110 -6.52 -6.10 6.94
CA VAL A 110 -6.84 -6.12 5.51
C VAL A 110 -5.90 -7.07 4.76
N LEU A 111 -4.61 -7.01 5.01
CA LEU A 111 -3.63 -7.90 4.38
C LEU A 111 -3.83 -9.37 4.75
N ALA A 112 -4.23 -9.66 5.99
CA ALA A 112 -4.46 -11.03 6.45
C ALA A 112 -5.77 -11.64 5.91
N VAL A 113 -6.84 -10.83 5.81
CA VAL A 113 -8.19 -11.30 5.48
C VAL A 113 -8.49 -11.21 3.99
N VAL A 114 -8.05 -10.13 3.35
CA VAL A 114 -8.28 -9.96 1.92
C VAL A 114 -7.30 -10.82 1.17
N ARG A 115 -7.82 -11.82 0.43
CA ARG A 115 -7.02 -12.60 -0.52
C ARG A 115 -6.56 -11.71 -1.68
N VAL A 116 -5.56 -10.90 -1.41
CA VAL A 116 -4.86 -10.18 -2.47
C VAL A 116 -4.12 -11.24 -3.29
N PRO A 117 -4.15 -11.20 -4.63
CA PRO A 117 -3.43 -12.15 -5.47
C PRO A 117 -1.91 -11.93 -5.45
N MET A 118 -1.39 -11.55 -4.31
CA MET A 118 0.04 -11.37 -4.05
C MET A 118 0.53 -12.48 -3.11
N ARG A 119 1.69 -13.02 -3.42
CA ARG A 119 2.32 -14.04 -2.60
C ARG A 119 2.76 -13.42 -1.27
N GLY A 120 2.44 -14.09 -0.18
CA GLY A 120 2.90 -13.68 1.14
C GLY A 120 2.06 -12.62 1.85
N THR A 121 0.91 -12.17 1.31
CA THR A 121 0.04 -11.19 1.99
C THR A 121 -0.43 -11.66 3.35
N LEU A 122 -0.73 -12.95 3.52
CA LEU A 122 -1.07 -13.50 4.82
C LEU A 122 0.10 -13.35 5.81
N VAL A 123 1.32 -13.66 5.38
CA VAL A 123 2.51 -13.51 6.23
C VAL A 123 2.73 -12.05 6.60
N LEU A 124 2.63 -11.14 5.63
CA LEU A 124 2.71 -9.69 5.87
C LEU A 124 1.61 -9.21 6.82
N GLY A 125 0.39 -9.72 6.68
CA GLY A 125 -0.70 -9.43 7.60
C GLY A 125 -0.41 -9.90 9.02
N LEU A 126 0.08 -11.12 9.20
CA LEU A 126 0.45 -11.67 10.52
C LEU A 126 1.61 -10.90 11.17
N VAL A 127 2.65 -10.56 10.39
CA VAL A 127 3.76 -9.69 10.84
C VAL A 127 3.23 -8.32 11.25
N GLY A 128 2.34 -7.73 10.44
CA GLY A 128 1.72 -6.46 10.74
C GLY A 128 0.85 -6.47 12.00
N LEU A 129 0.12 -7.57 12.27
CA LEU A 129 -0.59 -7.74 13.54
C LEU A 129 0.38 -7.77 14.72
N GLY A 130 1.52 -8.45 14.58
CA GLY A 130 2.60 -8.42 15.57
C GLY A 130 3.12 -6.98 15.81
N PHE A 131 3.32 -6.20 14.73
CA PHE A 131 3.70 -4.80 14.84
C PHE A 131 2.63 -3.96 15.55
N GLY A 132 1.35 -4.21 15.29
CA GLY A 132 0.25 -3.56 15.99
C GLY A 132 0.28 -3.82 17.50
N VAL A 133 0.50 -5.07 17.91
CA VAL A 133 0.64 -5.45 19.33
C VAL A 133 1.87 -4.78 19.95
N MET A 134 3.01 -4.80 19.25
CA MET A 134 4.21 -4.11 19.73
C MET A 134 4.01 -2.60 19.83
N SER A 135 3.31 -1.97 18.89
CA SER A 135 2.98 -0.54 18.95
C SER A 135 2.08 -0.20 20.13
N ALA A 136 1.15 -1.10 20.49
CA ALA A 136 0.29 -0.93 21.65
C ALA A 136 1.07 -1.06 22.96
N ALA A 137 2.04 -1.99 23.03
CA ALA A 137 2.88 -2.20 24.21
C ALA A 137 3.96 -1.12 24.38
N TRP A 138 4.49 -0.62 23.27
CA TRP A 138 5.55 0.41 23.21
C TRP A 138 5.15 1.55 22.26
N PRO A 139 4.35 2.52 22.72
CA PRO A 139 3.84 3.60 21.89
C PRO A 139 4.92 4.41 21.17
N GLN A 140 6.12 4.52 21.75
CA GLN A 140 7.28 5.18 21.13
C GLN A 140 7.75 4.49 19.84
N LEU A 141 7.42 3.21 19.64
CA LEU A 141 7.77 2.46 18.44
C LEU A 141 6.68 2.51 17.37
N ALA A 142 5.47 3.01 17.68
CA ALA A 142 4.30 2.95 16.79
C ALA A 142 4.60 3.53 15.41
N ARG A 143 5.30 4.66 15.35
CA ARG A 143 5.70 5.31 14.09
C ARG A 143 6.59 4.41 13.23
N TYR A 144 7.63 3.86 13.82
CA TYR A 144 8.60 3.02 13.10
C TYR A 144 7.98 1.69 12.64
N LEU A 145 7.16 1.08 13.49
CA LEU A 145 6.49 -0.19 13.16
C LEU A 145 5.42 -0.02 12.08
N HIS A 146 4.67 1.08 12.13
CA HIS A 146 3.72 1.43 11.08
C HIS A 146 4.42 1.62 9.74
N MET A 147 5.52 2.37 9.72
CA MET A 147 6.30 2.61 8.51
C MET A 147 6.93 1.32 7.97
N ALA A 148 7.53 0.50 8.87
CA ALA A 148 8.09 -0.77 8.46
C ALA A 148 7.04 -1.67 7.80
N LEU A 149 5.80 -1.72 8.31
CA LEU A 149 4.73 -2.47 7.69
C LEU A 149 4.44 -1.97 6.26
N VAL A 150 4.32 -0.66 6.09
CA VAL A 150 4.06 -0.06 4.77
C VAL A 150 5.19 -0.37 3.79
N GLU A 151 6.45 -0.21 4.21
CA GLU A 151 7.61 -0.52 3.37
C GLU A 151 7.68 -2.00 2.99
N PHE A 152 7.37 -2.91 3.91
CA PHE A 152 7.29 -4.34 3.61
C PHE A 152 6.21 -4.66 2.59
N VAL A 153 5.05 -3.99 2.65
CA VAL A 153 4.00 -4.13 1.63
C VAL A 153 4.48 -3.64 0.28
N VAL A 154 5.11 -2.47 0.23
CA VAL A 154 5.68 -1.91 -1.02
C VAL A 154 6.72 -2.85 -1.62
N LEU A 155 7.67 -3.32 -0.81
CA LEU A 155 8.70 -4.25 -1.26
C LEU A 155 8.10 -5.59 -1.75
N GLY A 156 7.08 -6.11 -1.05
CA GLY A 156 6.35 -7.30 -1.46
C GLY A 156 5.69 -7.15 -2.82
N VAL A 157 5.02 -6.01 -3.05
CA VAL A 157 4.42 -5.69 -4.36
C VAL A 157 5.47 -5.61 -5.45
N LEU A 158 6.55 -4.87 -5.21
CA LEU A 158 7.63 -4.72 -6.20
C LEU A 158 8.29 -6.06 -6.54
N LEU A 159 8.50 -6.91 -5.53
CA LEU A 159 9.07 -8.25 -5.73
C LEU A 159 8.15 -9.13 -6.57
N ASP A 160 6.84 -9.16 -6.29
CA ASP A 160 5.86 -9.92 -7.08
C ASP A 160 5.83 -9.46 -8.54
N ILE A 161 5.85 -8.15 -8.76
CA ILE A 161 5.94 -7.55 -10.10
C ILE A 161 7.21 -8.02 -10.84
N LEU A 162 8.37 -7.98 -10.19
CA LEU A 162 9.64 -8.40 -10.78
C LEU A 162 9.66 -9.90 -11.10
N LEU A 163 9.11 -10.73 -10.20
CA LEU A 163 9.03 -12.17 -10.42
C LEU A 163 8.09 -12.51 -11.58
N GLU A 164 6.98 -11.82 -11.71
CA GLU A 164 6.05 -11.99 -12.83
C GLU A 164 6.70 -11.57 -14.16
N ALA A 165 7.38 -10.42 -14.19
CA ALA A 165 8.10 -9.97 -15.37
C ALA A 165 9.15 -10.97 -15.83
N ARG A 166 9.90 -11.57 -14.90
CA ARG A 166 10.90 -12.62 -15.22
C ARG A 166 10.26 -13.89 -15.77
N ARG A 167 9.06 -14.27 -15.32
CA ARG A 167 8.34 -15.44 -15.85
C ARG A 167 7.93 -15.22 -17.30
N PHE A 168 7.36 -14.06 -17.61
CA PHE A 168 6.98 -13.73 -18.99
C PHE A 168 8.18 -13.71 -19.95
N ALA A 169 9.33 -13.21 -19.49
CA ALA A 169 10.56 -13.20 -20.30
C ALA A 169 11.11 -14.60 -20.60
N ARG A 170 10.77 -15.60 -19.80
CA ARG A 170 11.23 -16.99 -19.96
C ARG A 170 10.27 -17.88 -20.74
N THR A 171 9.04 -17.45 -20.99
CA THR A 171 8.09 -18.21 -21.80
C THR A 171 8.45 -18.01 -23.28
N PRO A 172 8.96 -19.03 -24.01
CA PRO A 172 9.25 -18.91 -25.42
C PRO A 172 7.96 -18.51 -26.16
N ALA A 173 8.04 -17.56 -27.07
CA ALA A 173 6.94 -17.26 -27.96
C ALA A 173 6.53 -18.58 -28.64
N ALA A 174 5.29 -19.02 -28.40
CA ALA A 174 4.78 -20.22 -29.05
C ALA A 174 5.00 -20.06 -30.56
N ALA A 175 5.78 -20.97 -31.14
CA ALA A 175 6.03 -20.95 -32.57
C ALA A 175 4.68 -20.90 -33.31
N PRO A 176 4.52 -20.03 -34.32
CA PRO A 176 3.29 -19.96 -35.07
C PRO A 176 3.01 -21.36 -35.66
N THR A 177 1.91 -21.96 -35.23
CA THR A 177 1.44 -23.22 -35.82
C THR A 177 1.09 -22.92 -37.27
N THR A 178 2.04 -23.14 -38.16
CA THR A 178 1.79 -23.19 -39.60
C THR A 178 0.92 -24.42 -39.89
N ARG A 179 -0.40 -24.26 -39.76
CA ARG A 179 -1.32 -25.23 -40.33
C ARG A 179 -1.25 -25.10 -41.86
N PRO A 180 -0.86 -26.16 -42.61
CA PRO A 180 -0.91 -26.10 -44.04
C PRO A 180 -2.37 -25.93 -44.49
N PRO A 181 -2.65 -25.13 -45.53
CA PRO A 181 -3.99 -25.01 -46.09
C PRO A 181 -4.39 -26.38 -46.69
N ARG A 182 -5.58 -26.84 -46.31
CA ARG A 182 -6.26 -27.96 -47.00
C ARG A 182 -7.01 -27.45 -48.22
#